data_7cc935a27b49af111190ce0c4e4684bf
#
_entry.id   7cc935a27b49af111190ce0c4e4684bf
#
_cell.length_a   1.000
_cell.length_b   1.000
_cell.length_c   1.000
_cell.angle_alpha   90.00
_cell.angle_beta   90.00
_cell.angle_gamma   90.00
#
_symmetry.space_group_name_H-M   'P 1'
#
loop_
_entity.id
_entity.type
_entity.pdbx_description
1 polymer ?
#
loop_
_entity_poly.entity_id
_entity_poly.type
_entity_poly.pdbx_seq_one_letter_code
_entity_poly.pdbx_strand_id
1 'polypeptide(L)'
;MDYRKTAQEILSAIGGKGNLASAAHCATRLRLVIADNAKVKKSVLENIDGVKGVFEAAGQLQIIIGTGTVNKVYDEFIDLAGVEATPKGQTLITFDKQLIASKGYKTITPVIVTNSFEFSAVNRKATGEVTPKNVLLELVKE
;
A
#
# COMPACT_ATOMS: atom_id res chain seq x y z
N MET A 1 18.91 5.68 -9.40
CA MET A 1 17.59 5.05 -9.62
C MET A 1 16.61 6.08 -10.16
N ASP A 2 16.04 5.80 -11.29
CA ASP A 2 14.97 6.58 -11.90
C ASP A 2 13.63 5.98 -11.45
N TYR A 3 12.87 6.70 -10.63
CA TYR A 3 11.66 6.19 -9.99
C TYR A 3 10.56 5.84 -11.00
N ARG A 4 10.39 6.67 -12.04
CA ARG A 4 9.41 6.43 -13.10
C ARG A 4 9.76 5.21 -13.94
N LYS A 5 11.03 5.06 -14.30
CA LYS A 5 11.52 3.87 -15.01
C LYS A 5 11.32 2.62 -14.17
N THR A 6 11.74 2.64 -12.90
CA THR A 6 11.53 1.52 -11.97
C THR A 6 10.06 1.14 -11.85
N ALA A 7 9.16 2.12 -11.69
CA ALA A 7 7.72 1.89 -11.62
C ALA A 7 7.17 1.27 -12.92
N GLN A 8 7.62 1.75 -14.07
CA GLN A 8 7.21 1.24 -15.39
C GLN A 8 7.68 -0.21 -15.61
N GLU A 9 8.90 -0.52 -15.21
CA GLU A 9 9.46 -1.88 -15.30
C GLU A 9 8.71 -2.84 -14.36
N ILE A 10 8.38 -2.41 -13.14
CA ILE A 10 7.55 -3.18 -12.21
C ILE A 10 6.18 -3.44 -12.81
N LEU A 11 5.50 -2.40 -13.34
CA LEU A 11 4.18 -2.53 -13.93
C LEU A 11 4.18 -3.51 -15.12
N SER A 12 5.21 -3.44 -15.95
CA SER A 12 5.39 -4.38 -17.07
C SER A 12 5.62 -5.81 -16.60
N ALA A 13 6.44 -5.99 -15.58
CA ALA A 13 6.83 -7.31 -15.06
C ALA A 13 5.70 -8.03 -14.31
N ILE A 14 4.71 -7.29 -13.78
CA ILE A 14 3.50 -7.89 -13.19
C ILE A 14 2.43 -8.25 -14.21
N GLY A 15 2.65 -8.02 -15.50
CA GLY A 15 1.67 -8.27 -16.57
C GLY A 15 0.83 -7.06 -16.96
N GLY A 16 1.27 -5.86 -16.62
CA GLY A 16 0.64 -4.59 -16.94
C GLY A 16 -0.53 -4.22 -16.01
N LYS A 17 -1.09 -3.04 -16.25
CA LYS A 17 -2.19 -2.50 -15.43
C LYS A 17 -3.45 -3.37 -15.36
N GLY A 18 -3.74 -4.13 -16.42
CA GLY A 18 -4.88 -5.03 -16.45
C GLY A 18 -4.75 -6.24 -15.53
N ASN A 19 -3.55 -6.52 -15.00
CA ASN A 19 -3.29 -7.58 -14.03
C ASN A 19 -3.18 -7.06 -12.58
N LEU A 20 -3.25 -5.74 -12.37
CA LEU A 20 -3.21 -5.10 -11.06
C LEU A 20 -4.62 -4.89 -10.53
N ALA A 21 -4.97 -5.54 -9.43
CA ALA A 21 -6.25 -5.35 -8.74
C ALA A 21 -6.19 -4.19 -7.72
N SER A 22 -5.07 -4.07 -6.98
CA SER A 22 -4.84 -2.93 -6.09
C SER A 22 -3.36 -2.73 -5.81
N ALA A 23 -3.00 -1.50 -5.43
CA ALA A 23 -1.66 -1.12 -5.03
C ALA A 23 -1.69 -0.35 -3.72
N ALA A 24 -0.74 -0.66 -2.85
CA ALA A 24 -0.47 0.04 -1.61
C ALA A 24 1.03 0.00 -1.33
N HIS A 25 1.50 0.76 -0.36
CA HIS A 25 2.88 0.64 0.12
C HIS A 25 2.94 0.76 1.65
N CYS A 26 4.03 0.30 2.22
CA CYS A 26 4.41 0.60 3.60
C CYS A 26 5.77 1.30 3.60
N ALA A 27 6.40 1.46 4.74
CA ALA A 27 7.68 2.17 4.87
C ALA A 27 8.80 1.68 3.92
N THR A 28 8.78 0.40 3.50
CA THR A 28 9.86 -0.20 2.70
C THR A 28 9.39 -1.01 1.49
N ARG A 29 8.09 -1.35 1.39
CA ARG A 29 7.58 -2.31 0.41
C ARG A 29 6.42 -1.73 -0.39
N LEU A 30 6.49 -1.93 -1.69
CA LEU A 30 5.33 -1.85 -2.57
C LEU A 30 4.51 -3.14 -2.40
N ARG A 31 3.20 -3.04 -2.20
CA ARG A 31 2.28 -4.15 -1.97
C ARG A 31 1.21 -4.17 -3.04
N LEU A 32 1.20 -5.20 -3.85
CA LEU A 32 0.33 -5.31 -5.01
C LEU A 32 -0.59 -6.53 -4.86
N VAL A 33 -1.86 -6.35 -5.14
CA VAL A 33 -2.80 -7.47 -5.34
C VAL A 33 -2.87 -7.73 -6.84
N ILE A 34 -2.51 -8.94 -7.23
CA ILE A 34 -2.39 -9.38 -8.62
C ILE A 34 -3.56 -10.30 -8.96
N ALA A 35 -4.20 -10.06 -10.10
CA ALA A 35 -5.34 -10.86 -10.55
C ALA A 35 -4.91 -12.26 -11.04
N ASP A 36 -3.79 -12.33 -11.75
CA ASP A 36 -3.25 -13.58 -12.32
C ASP A 36 -1.74 -13.64 -12.07
N ASN A 37 -1.33 -14.46 -11.10
CA ASN A 37 0.06 -14.62 -10.72
C ASN A 37 0.91 -15.29 -11.81
N ALA A 38 0.31 -16.03 -12.75
CA ALA A 38 1.03 -16.65 -13.86
C ALA A 38 1.66 -15.61 -14.82
N LYS A 39 1.16 -14.40 -14.82
CA LYS A 39 1.69 -13.29 -15.63
C LYS A 39 2.85 -12.55 -14.94
N VAL A 40 3.12 -12.83 -13.68
CA VAL A 40 4.19 -12.19 -12.93
C VAL A 40 5.54 -12.79 -13.29
N LYS A 41 6.44 -11.95 -13.80
CA LYS A 41 7.82 -12.33 -14.13
C LYS A 41 8.73 -12.04 -12.95
N LYS A 42 8.73 -12.90 -11.93
CA LYS A 42 9.44 -12.68 -10.67
C LYS A 42 10.94 -12.44 -10.86
N SER A 43 11.60 -13.22 -11.72
CA SER A 43 13.02 -13.06 -12.05
C SER A 43 13.34 -11.68 -12.68
N VAL A 44 12.39 -11.13 -13.44
CA VAL A 44 12.54 -9.77 -13.99
C VAL A 44 12.42 -8.74 -12.86
N LEU A 45 11.42 -8.88 -11.97
CA LEU A 45 11.22 -7.98 -10.83
C LEU A 45 12.46 -7.90 -9.93
N GLU A 46 13.10 -9.05 -9.64
CA GLU A 46 14.28 -9.14 -8.79
C GLU A 46 15.51 -8.43 -9.38
N ASN A 47 15.55 -8.23 -10.68
CA ASN A 47 16.66 -7.56 -11.39
C ASN A 47 16.39 -6.08 -11.73
N ILE A 48 15.25 -5.52 -11.35
CA ILE A 48 14.93 -4.11 -11.56
C ILE A 48 15.77 -3.23 -10.61
N ASP A 49 16.35 -2.16 -11.14
CA ASP A 49 17.12 -1.21 -10.35
C ASP A 49 16.28 -0.64 -9.19
N GLY A 50 16.79 -0.77 -7.98
CA GLY A 50 16.13 -0.35 -6.75
C GLY A 50 15.28 -1.41 -6.07
N VAL A 51 15.01 -2.54 -6.70
CA VAL A 51 14.36 -3.70 -6.06
C VAL A 51 15.38 -4.51 -5.27
N LYS A 52 15.08 -4.74 -3.99
CA LYS A 52 15.95 -5.47 -3.03
C LYS A 52 15.45 -6.87 -2.74
N GLY A 53 14.25 -7.21 -3.17
CA GLY A 53 13.65 -8.52 -3.01
C GLY A 53 12.16 -8.53 -3.36
N VAL A 54 11.66 -9.71 -3.68
CA VAL A 54 10.26 -9.94 -4.09
C VAL A 54 9.71 -11.13 -3.31
N PHE A 55 8.58 -10.95 -2.65
CA PHE A 55 7.94 -11.95 -1.81
C PHE A 55 6.44 -12.03 -2.10
N GLU A 56 5.89 -13.21 -1.91
CA GLU A 56 4.44 -13.42 -1.88
C GLU A 56 4.02 -13.74 -0.45
N ALA A 57 3.14 -12.93 0.11
CA ALA A 57 2.63 -13.12 1.45
C ALA A 57 1.20 -12.56 1.59
N ALA A 58 0.33 -13.31 2.26
CA ALA A 58 -1.05 -12.91 2.53
C ALA A 58 -1.84 -12.49 1.27
N GLY A 59 -1.64 -13.17 0.14
CA GLY A 59 -2.31 -12.87 -1.13
C GLY A 59 -1.80 -11.60 -1.83
N GLN A 60 -0.66 -11.07 -1.40
CA GLN A 60 -0.03 -9.89 -1.99
C GLN A 60 1.35 -10.21 -2.54
N LEU A 61 1.68 -9.64 -3.68
CA LEU A 61 3.04 -9.52 -4.16
C LEU A 61 3.70 -8.33 -3.47
N GLN A 62 4.76 -8.57 -2.72
CA GLN A 62 5.48 -7.55 -1.96
C GLN A 62 6.87 -7.34 -2.54
N ILE A 63 7.15 -6.11 -2.99
CA ILE A 63 8.43 -5.73 -3.61
C ILE A 63 9.15 -4.78 -2.65
N ILE A 64 10.30 -5.22 -2.14
CA ILE A 64 11.12 -4.41 -1.23
C ILE A 64 11.91 -3.40 -2.07
N ILE A 65 11.71 -2.13 -1.78
CA ILE A 65 12.40 -1.01 -2.44
C ILE A 65 13.28 -0.28 -1.42
N GLY A 66 12.74 -0.04 -0.23
CA GLY A 66 13.46 0.61 0.87
C GLY A 66 12.81 1.91 1.33
N THR A 67 13.24 2.35 2.51
CA THR A 67 12.73 3.54 3.19
C THR A 67 12.99 4.80 2.36
N GLY A 68 11.99 5.67 2.26
CA GLY A 68 12.07 6.95 1.55
C GLY A 68 12.01 6.85 0.03
N THR A 69 12.37 5.71 -0.53
CA THR A 69 12.38 5.44 -1.96
C THR A 69 11.06 4.86 -2.43
N VAL A 70 10.45 4.01 -1.60
CA VAL A 70 9.19 3.32 -1.94
C VAL A 70 8.05 4.30 -2.23
N ASN A 71 7.94 5.40 -1.50
CA ASN A 71 6.90 6.42 -1.69
C ASN A 71 7.00 7.00 -3.11
N LYS A 72 8.21 7.39 -3.54
CA LYS A 72 8.45 7.98 -4.86
C LYS A 72 8.16 7.00 -6.00
N VAL A 73 8.53 5.73 -5.82
CA VAL A 73 8.21 4.68 -6.80
C VAL A 73 6.71 4.41 -6.82
N TYR A 74 6.04 4.42 -5.66
CA TYR A 74 4.61 4.22 -5.55
C TYR A 74 3.83 5.33 -6.27
N ASP A 75 4.18 6.60 -6.07
CA ASP A 75 3.51 7.73 -6.71
C ASP A 75 3.59 7.63 -8.24
N GLU A 76 4.77 7.32 -8.78
CA GLU A 76 4.94 7.07 -10.21
C GLU A 76 4.19 5.82 -10.69
N PHE A 77 4.15 4.78 -9.86
CA PHE A 77 3.48 3.51 -10.18
C PHE A 77 1.96 3.68 -10.30
N ILE A 78 1.31 4.39 -9.37
CA ILE A 78 -0.14 4.63 -9.43
C ILE A 78 -0.51 5.57 -10.59
N ASP A 79 0.33 6.56 -10.90
CA ASP A 79 0.17 7.43 -12.06
C ASP A 79 0.18 6.60 -13.36
N LEU A 80 1.20 5.76 -13.54
CA LEU A 80 1.33 4.89 -14.72
C LEU A 80 0.24 3.83 -14.82
N ALA A 81 -0.17 3.24 -13.70
CA ALA A 81 -1.22 2.24 -13.66
C ALA A 81 -2.62 2.83 -13.91
N GLY A 82 -2.76 4.15 -13.77
CA GLY A 82 -4.07 4.82 -13.83
C GLY A 82 -4.99 4.41 -12.68
N VAL A 83 -4.40 4.00 -11.55
CA VAL A 83 -5.15 3.69 -10.33
C VAL A 83 -5.37 5.01 -9.60
N GLU A 84 -6.60 5.46 -9.57
CA GLU A 84 -6.95 6.63 -8.75
C GLU A 84 -6.68 6.32 -7.29
N ALA A 85 -6.11 7.29 -6.57
CA ALA A 85 -6.03 7.20 -5.12
C ALA A 85 -7.44 6.94 -4.57
N THR A 86 -7.55 6.01 -3.62
CA THR A 86 -8.84 5.65 -3.02
C THR A 86 -9.60 6.91 -2.62
N PRO A 87 -10.80 7.17 -3.16
CA PRO A 87 -11.56 8.36 -2.84
C PRO A 87 -11.78 8.47 -1.33
N LYS A 88 -11.70 9.68 -0.81
CA LYS A 88 -11.91 9.93 0.62
C LYS A 88 -13.29 9.44 1.05
N GLY A 89 -13.33 8.55 2.05
CA GLY A 89 -14.57 7.94 2.54
C GLY A 89 -14.98 6.65 1.84
N GLN A 90 -14.21 6.17 0.85
CA GLN A 90 -14.47 4.86 0.25
C GLN A 90 -14.22 3.75 1.27
N THR A 91 -15.10 2.74 1.28
CA THR A 91 -14.92 1.53 2.07
C THR A 91 -13.73 0.72 1.53
N LEU A 92 -12.71 0.52 2.36
CA LEU A 92 -11.52 -0.25 2.00
C LEU A 92 -11.70 -1.74 2.27
N ILE A 93 -12.36 -2.07 3.39
CA ILE A 93 -12.59 -3.43 3.86
C ILE A 93 -13.84 -3.47 4.72
N THR A 94 -14.56 -4.57 4.66
CA THR A 94 -15.63 -4.90 5.60
C THR A 94 -15.32 -6.22 6.29
N PHE A 95 -15.66 -6.35 7.57
CA PHE A 95 -15.45 -7.58 8.32
C PHE A 95 -16.53 -7.77 9.39
N ASP A 96 -16.82 -9.03 9.71
CA ASP A 96 -17.77 -9.38 10.74
C ASP A 96 -17.08 -9.38 12.11
N LYS A 97 -17.35 -8.35 12.91
CA LYS A 97 -16.80 -8.21 14.26
C LYS A 97 -17.26 -9.33 15.20
N GLN A 98 -18.49 -9.82 15.06
CA GLN A 98 -19.03 -10.88 15.90
C GLN A 98 -18.36 -12.21 15.60
N LEU A 99 -18.15 -12.52 14.32
CA LEU A 99 -17.42 -13.71 13.90
C LEU A 99 -15.98 -13.68 14.40
N ILE A 100 -15.28 -12.55 14.30
CA ILE A 100 -13.90 -12.40 14.80
C ILE A 100 -13.85 -12.66 16.32
N ALA A 101 -14.74 -12.02 17.06
CA ALA A 101 -14.82 -12.19 18.53
C ALA A 101 -15.17 -13.63 18.93
N SER A 102 -16.11 -14.28 18.22
CA SER A 102 -16.50 -15.67 18.48
C SER A 102 -15.37 -16.67 18.28
N LYS A 103 -14.37 -16.32 17.47
CA LYS A 103 -13.14 -17.11 17.23
C LYS A 103 -12.01 -16.78 18.23
N GLY A 104 -12.28 -15.93 19.22
CA GLY A 104 -11.31 -15.55 20.25
C GLY A 104 -10.28 -14.50 19.83
N TYR A 105 -10.44 -13.89 18.66
CA TYR A 105 -9.53 -12.84 18.19
C TYR A 105 -9.95 -11.46 18.69
N LYS A 106 -8.97 -10.60 18.95
CA LYS A 106 -9.19 -9.18 19.27
C LYS A 106 -9.55 -8.37 18.03
N THR A 107 -10.49 -7.45 18.16
CA THR A 107 -10.91 -6.54 17.08
C THR A 107 -10.19 -5.19 17.13
N ILE A 108 -9.08 -5.10 17.87
CA ILE A 108 -8.26 -3.89 17.94
C ILE A 108 -7.62 -3.66 16.57
N THR A 109 -7.91 -2.50 15.99
CA THR A 109 -7.37 -2.10 14.67
C THR A 109 -6.42 -0.93 14.86
N PRO A 110 -5.11 -1.09 14.61
CA PRO A 110 -4.16 0.02 14.64
C PRO A 110 -4.36 0.90 13.41
N VAL A 111 -4.30 2.21 13.61
CA VAL A 111 -4.18 3.20 12.53
C VAL A 111 -2.75 3.71 12.51
N ILE A 112 -2.04 3.46 11.42
CA ILE A 112 -0.60 3.72 11.31
C ILE A 112 -0.35 4.70 10.16
N VAL A 113 0.34 5.81 10.44
CA VAL A 113 0.87 6.72 9.44
C VAL A 113 2.28 6.26 9.07
N THR A 114 2.41 5.64 7.90
CA THR A 114 3.68 5.00 7.47
C THR A 114 4.73 6.00 6.98
N ASN A 115 4.31 7.22 6.61
CA ASN A 115 5.14 8.32 6.15
C ASN A 115 5.13 9.50 7.14
N SER A 116 5.06 9.21 8.44
CA SER A 116 5.00 10.24 9.50
C SER A 116 6.17 11.24 9.45
N PHE A 117 7.30 10.86 8.88
CA PHE A 117 8.48 11.72 8.68
C PHE A 117 8.26 12.84 7.64
N GLU A 118 7.20 12.78 6.84
CA GLU A 118 6.82 13.84 5.88
C GLU A 118 5.98 14.96 6.52
N PHE A 119 5.64 14.82 7.79
CA PHE A 119 4.78 15.74 8.54
C PHE A 119 5.51 16.29 9.75
N SER A 120 5.31 17.59 10.03
CA SER A 120 5.84 18.24 11.22
C SER A 120 5.15 17.75 12.50
N ALA A 121 3.89 17.33 12.39
CA ALA A 121 3.17 16.71 13.50
C ALA A 121 2.08 15.74 13.03
N VAL A 122 1.83 14.71 13.85
CA VAL A 122 0.71 13.77 13.72
C VAL A 122 -0.12 13.88 15.00
N ASN A 123 -1.25 14.58 14.94
CA ASN A 123 -2.09 14.87 16.09
C ASN A 123 -3.29 13.91 16.15
N ARG A 124 -3.49 13.25 17.28
CA ARG A 124 -4.72 12.50 17.53
C ARG A 124 -5.87 13.44 17.81
N LYS A 125 -6.94 13.40 17.00
CA LYS A 125 -8.13 14.26 17.15
C LYS A 125 -9.31 13.54 17.80
N ALA A 126 -9.48 12.25 17.54
CA ALA A 126 -10.59 11.50 18.10
C ALA A 126 -10.19 10.68 19.33
N THR A 127 -11.06 10.69 20.34
CA THR A 127 -11.01 9.87 21.56
C THR A 127 -12.41 9.29 21.81
N GLY A 128 -12.51 7.98 22.11
CA GLY A 128 -13.79 7.31 22.32
C GLY A 128 -14.38 6.77 21.02
N GLU A 129 -15.71 6.66 20.95
CA GLU A 129 -16.42 6.20 19.77
C GLU A 129 -16.24 7.17 18.58
N VAL A 130 -16.02 6.61 17.40
CA VAL A 130 -15.85 7.37 16.18
C VAL A 130 -16.78 6.89 15.08
N THR A 131 -17.22 7.81 14.24
CA THR A 131 -18.05 7.57 13.07
C THR A 131 -17.27 7.89 11.80
N PRO A 132 -17.72 7.50 10.59
CA PRO A 132 -17.05 7.81 9.33
C PRO A 132 -16.82 9.32 9.07
N LYS A 133 -17.51 10.19 9.82
CA LYS A 133 -17.37 11.66 9.70
C LYS A 133 -16.31 12.24 10.64
N ASN A 134 -15.81 11.47 11.61
CA ASN A 134 -14.83 11.96 12.57
C ASN A 134 -13.41 11.95 12.00
N VAL A 135 -12.67 13.01 12.28
CA VAL A 135 -11.23 13.06 12.00
C VAL A 135 -10.50 12.28 13.09
N LEU A 136 -9.83 11.23 12.73
CA LEU A 136 -9.04 10.39 13.67
C LEU A 136 -7.68 11.03 13.95
N LEU A 137 -6.98 11.40 12.89
CA LEU A 137 -5.64 11.97 12.92
C LEU A 137 -5.61 13.24 12.05
N GLU A 138 -4.85 14.22 12.49
CA GLU A 138 -4.50 15.39 11.70
C GLU A 138 -3.01 15.35 11.39
N LEU A 139 -2.68 15.44 10.11
CA LEU A 139 -1.31 15.45 9.61
C LEU A 139 -0.96 16.89 9.25
N VAL A 140 0.03 17.47 9.93
CA VAL A 140 0.46 18.86 9.73
C VAL A 140 1.71 18.84 8.83
N LYS A 141 1.66 19.53 7.68
CA LYS A 141 2.83 19.84 6.86
C LYS A 141 3.29 21.26 7.19
N GLU A 142 4.60 21.47 7.21
CA GLU A 142 5.18 22.82 7.15
C GLU A 142 5.01 23.44 5.77
#